data_7cba0d62ebff0be1c3a80a04f79ee702
#
_entry.id   7cba0d62ebff0be1c3a80a04f79ee702
#
_cell.length_a   1.000
_cell.length_b   1.000
_cell.length_c   1.000
_cell.angle_alpha   90.00
_cell.angle_beta   90.00
_cell.angle_gamma   90.00
#
_symmetry.space_group_name_H-M   'P 1'
#
loop_
_entity.id
_entity.type
_entity.pdbx_description
1 polymer ?
#
loop_
_entity_poly.entity_id
_entity_poly.type
_entity_poly.pdbx_seq_one_letter_code
_entity_poly.pdbx_strand_id
1 'polypeptide(L)'
;GRQLPNPEAHWLEAHTRSFNYPDTGRTVQLQDKASLGIKACFLSNSFAAYRLQALMAQGGFPAHLPLGEDTFTAAKLLLSGQSLRYQASAAVYHSHNYNGLQDFQRMFDTGVFHAQNPWLLQNFGKAEGEGAKLVKSQWAYLKAQASQPHHPNFLQGIVQLLSANVMKLMGYKLGRVHQWLPKALVKKFAMNKVFWQPKQ
;
A
#
# COMPACT_ATOMS: atom_id res chain seq x y z
N GLY A 1 8.07 11.68 -2.25
CA GLY A 1 8.65 11.60 -3.60
C GLY A 1 8.20 10.37 -4.37
N ARG A 2 8.67 10.25 -5.60
CA ARG A 2 8.39 9.14 -6.50
C ARG A 2 9.24 7.92 -6.17
N GLN A 3 8.63 6.75 -6.11
CA GLN A 3 9.36 5.49 -5.98
C GLN A 3 9.40 4.80 -7.35
N LEU A 4 10.61 4.60 -7.86
CA LEU A 4 10.86 3.87 -9.08
C LEU A 4 11.10 2.39 -8.75
N PRO A 5 10.70 1.46 -9.61
CA PRO A 5 11.05 0.06 -9.45
C PRO A 5 12.58 -0.10 -9.60
N ASN A 6 13.17 -0.98 -8.79
CA ASN A 6 14.56 -1.39 -8.99
C ASN A 6 14.72 -1.98 -10.40
N PRO A 7 15.92 -1.89 -11.03
CA PRO A 7 16.15 -2.43 -12.36
C PRO A 7 15.78 -3.92 -12.49
N GLU A 8 15.93 -4.69 -11.41
CA GLU A 8 15.64 -6.13 -11.35
C GLU A 8 14.22 -6.43 -10.82
N ALA A 9 13.35 -5.41 -10.75
CA ALA A 9 11.99 -5.61 -10.27
C ALA A 9 11.21 -6.53 -11.20
N HIS A 10 10.52 -7.49 -10.59
CA HIS A 10 9.56 -8.34 -11.32
C HIS A 10 8.48 -7.47 -11.99
N TRP A 11 7.98 -7.86 -13.16
CA TRP A 11 7.06 -7.05 -13.96
C TRP A 11 5.81 -6.57 -13.20
N LEU A 12 5.23 -7.41 -12.33
CA LEU A 12 4.08 -7.02 -11.48
C LEU A 12 4.45 -5.93 -10.49
N GLU A 13 5.65 -6.01 -9.88
CA GLU A 13 6.13 -4.99 -8.97
C GLU A 13 6.45 -3.70 -9.71
N ALA A 14 7.15 -3.80 -10.85
CA ALA A 14 7.46 -2.63 -11.68
C ALA A 14 6.18 -1.90 -12.12
N HIS A 15 5.17 -2.64 -12.58
CA HIS A 15 3.88 -2.07 -12.93
C HIS A 15 3.16 -1.45 -11.72
N THR A 16 3.17 -2.13 -10.57
CA THR A 16 2.55 -1.63 -9.33
C THR A 16 3.20 -0.32 -8.87
N ARG A 17 4.53 -0.19 -9.00
CA ARG A 17 5.22 1.08 -8.70
C ARG A 17 4.77 2.18 -9.63
N SER A 18 4.80 1.95 -10.93
CA SER A 18 4.35 2.95 -11.93
C SER A 18 2.89 3.36 -11.72
N PHE A 19 2.01 2.42 -11.37
CA PHE A 19 0.60 2.69 -11.08
C PHE A 19 0.40 3.56 -9.83
N ASN A 20 1.18 3.32 -8.77
CA ASN A 20 1.05 4.04 -7.51
C ASN A 20 1.84 5.35 -7.48
N TYR A 21 2.91 5.45 -8.26
CA TYR A 21 3.82 6.58 -8.31
C TYR A 21 3.97 7.12 -9.74
N PRO A 22 2.91 7.79 -10.27
CA PRO A 22 2.94 8.34 -11.62
C PRO A 22 4.03 9.41 -11.78
N ASP A 23 4.34 9.76 -13.02
CA ASP A 23 5.34 10.78 -13.36
C ASP A 23 4.84 12.23 -13.17
N THR A 24 3.55 12.39 -12.92
CA THR A 24 2.92 13.70 -12.71
C THR A 24 2.69 13.96 -11.23
N GLY A 25 3.31 15.04 -10.74
CA GLY A 25 3.13 15.50 -9.37
C GLY A 25 1.75 16.09 -9.11
N ARG A 26 1.30 16.03 -7.85
CA ARG A 26 0.02 16.63 -7.43
C ARG A 26 0.06 17.11 -5.98
N THR A 27 -0.76 18.11 -5.68
CA THR A 27 -1.10 18.47 -4.30
C THR A 27 -2.46 17.85 -3.96
N VAL A 28 -2.57 17.27 -2.78
CA VAL A 28 -3.79 16.63 -2.28
C VAL A 28 -4.27 17.39 -1.05
N GLN A 29 -5.55 17.73 -1.02
CA GLN A 29 -6.25 18.37 0.09
C GLN A 29 -7.42 17.48 0.54
N LEU A 30 -8.04 17.80 1.67
CA LEU A 30 -9.11 16.98 2.24
C LEU A 30 -10.29 16.75 1.28
N GLN A 31 -10.67 17.77 0.50
CA GLN A 31 -11.77 17.64 -0.47
C GLN A 31 -11.50 16.62 -1.57
N ASP A 32 -10.23 16.36 -1.90
CA ASP A 32 -9.86 15.41 -2.94
C ASP A 32 -10.19 13.96 -2.56
N LYS A 33 -10.53 13.70 -1.28
CA LYS A 33 -11.02 12.37 -0.86
C LYS A 33 -12.27 11.93 -1.62
N ALA A 34 -13.08 12.86 -2.12
CA ALA A 34 -14.27 12.53 -2.91
C ALA A 34 -13.93 11.78 -4.21
N SER A 35 -12.81 12.12 -4.85
CA SER A 35 -12.34 11.50 -6.10
C SER A 35 -11.26 10.44 -5.87
N LEU A 36 -10.37 10.64 -4.91
CA LEU A 36 -9.23 9.78 -4.65
C LEU A 36 -9.54 8.65 -3.66
N GLY A 37 -10.59 8.77 -2.86
CA GLY A 37 -10.86 7.82 -1.78
C GLY A 37 -9.68 7.69 -0.81
N ILE A 38 -9.38 6.47 -0.39
CA ILE A 38 -8.25 6.17 0.52
C ILE A 38 -6.88 6.58 -0.06
N LYS A 39 -6.76 6.70 -1.38
CA LYS A 39 -5.53 7.21 -2.02
C LYS A 39 -5.24 8.67 -1.72
N ALA A 40 -6.18 9.44 -1.20
CA ALA A 40 -5.89 10.79 -0.71
C ALA A 40 -4.83 10.77 0.40
N CYS A 41 -4.83 9.74 1.26
CA CYS A 41 -3.82 9.57 2.33
C CYS A 41 -2.60 8.73 1.88
N PHE A 42 -2.47 8.42 0.59
CA PHE A 42 -1.35 7.62 0.11
C PHE A 42 -0.04 8.41 0.19
N LEU A 43 0.82 7.96 1.09
CA LEU A 43 2.15 8.51 1.34
C LEU A 43 3.05 7.34 1.71
N SER A 44 4.37 7.48 1.54
CA SER A 44 5.33 6.48 1.99
C SER A 44 6.53 7.14 2.65
N ASN A 45 6.82 6.71 3.87
CA ASN A 45 7.98 7.16 4.65
C ASN A 45 9.33 6.75 4.04
N SER A 46 9.36 5.85 3.04
CA SER A 46 10.59 5.51 2.33
C SER A 46 11.22 6.72 1.63
N PHE A 47 10.41 7.73 1.26
CA PHE A 47 10.91 8.98 0.70
C PHE A 47 9.91 10.12 0.93
N ALA A 48 9.86 10.62 2.17
CA ALA A 48 8.95 11.68 2.57
C ALA A 48 9.67 12.74 3.42
N ALA A 49 9.15 13.97 3.37
CA ALA A 49 9.53 15.06 4.26
C ALA A 49 8.28 15.65 4.90
N TYR A 50 8.36 16.00 6.16
CA TYR A 50 7.25 16.53 6.93
C TYR A 50 7.61 17.91 7.52
N ARG A 51 6.65 18.82 7.51
CA ARG A 51 6.76 20.02 8.33
C ARG A 51 6.67 19.59 9.79
N LEU A 52 7.75 19.73 10.55
CA LEU A 52 7.87 19.21 11.91
C LEU A 52 6.72 19.68 12.83
N GLN A 53 6.41 20.96 12.80
CA GLN A 53 5.32 21.52 13.62
C GLN A 53 3.96 20.86 13.32
N ALA A 54 3.63 20.63 12.04
CA ALA A 54 2.40 19.97 11.63
C ALA A 54 2.37 18.51 12.08
N LEU A 55 3.49 17.78 11.95
CA LEU A 55 3.63 16.42 12.43
C LEU A 55 3.46 16.32 13.94
N MET A 56 4.16 17.16 14.70
CA MET A 56 4.09 17.17 16.16
C MET A 56 2.73 17.57 16.68
N ALA A 57 2.01 18.49 16.02
CA ALA A 57 0.63 18.83 16.35
C ALA A 57 -0.35 17.65 16.21
N GLN A 58 0.00 16.61 15.43
CA GLN A 58 -0.78 15.37 15.30
C GLN A 58 -0.27 14.25 16.26
N GLY A 59 0.69 14.54 17.12
CA GLY A 59 1.27 13.58 18.06
C GLY A 59 2.41 12.73 17.49
N GLY A 60 3.01 13.17 16.38
CA GLY A 60 4.08 12.43 15.70
C GLY A 60 3.60 11.18 14.98
N PHE A 61 4.51 10.24 14.76
CA PHE A 61 4.19 8.94 14.18
C PHE A 61 3.64 7.98 15.25
N PRO A 62 2.58 7.23 14.95
CA PRO A 62 2.07 6.22 15.88
C PRO A 62 3.04 5.04 16.01
N ALA A 63 3.41 4.70 17.24
CA ALA A 63 4.33 3.59 17.53
C ALA A 63 3.63 2.21 17.64
N HIS A 64 2.31 2.15 17.62
CA HIS A 64 1.52 0.95 17.95
C HIS A 64 0.77 0.37 16.75
N LEU A 65 1.33 0.52 15.56
CA LEU A 65 0.75 -0.04 14.33
C LEU A 65 1.62 -1.15 13.77
N PRO A 66 1.03 -2.18 13.16
CA PRO A 66 1.81 -3.22 12.47
C PRO A 66 2.55 -2.67 11.24
N LEU A 67 1.93 -1.66 10.61
CA LEU A 67 2.43 -0.88 9.46
C LEU A 67 1.47 0.31 9.23
N GLY A 68 1.77 1.15 8.22
CA GLY A 68 0.83 2.20 7.76
C GLY A 68 0.87 3.48 8.58
N GLU A 69 1.92 3.68 9.37
CA GLU A 69 2.18 4.91 10.12
C GLU A 69 2.18 6.15 9.22
N ASP A 70 2.65 6.00 7.98
CA ASP A 70 2.65 7.02 6.94
C ASP A 70 1.21 7.39 6.50
N THR A 71 0.40 6.40 6.15
CA THR A 71 -1.00 6.59 5.76
C THR A 71 -1.84 7.14 6.93
N PHE A 72 -1.61 6.64 8.14
CA PHE A 72 -2.27 7.14 9.36
C PHE A 72 -1.96 8.62 9.59
N THR A 73 -0.67 8.98 9.52
CA THR A 73 -0.22 10.36 9.71
C THR A 73 -0.72 11.27 8.59
N ALA A 74 -0.66 10.82 7.34
CA ALA A 74 -1.18 11.54 6.19
C ALA A 74 -2.67 11.85 6.33
N ALA A 75 -3.46 10.88 6.78
CA ALA A 75 -4.90 11.06 7.02
C ALA A 75 -5.17 12.09 8.11
N LYS A 76 -4.43 12.04 9.23
CA LYS A 76 -4.57 13.04 10.31
C LYS A 76 -4.18 14.44 9.84
N LEU A 77 -3.11 14.57 9.06
CA LEU A 77 -2.70 15.84 8.48
C LEU A 77 -3.78 16.42 7.56
N LEU A 78 -4.37 15.61 6.68
CA LEU A 78 -5.46 16.06 5.82
C LEU A 78 -6.70 16.50 6.64
N LEU A 79 -7.09 15.71 7.65
CA LEU A 79 -8.22 16.04 8.51
C LEU A 79 -8.00 17.32 9.33
N SER A 80 -6.75 17.68 9.61
CA SER A 80 -6.38 18.95 10.27
C SER A 80 -6.22 20.12 9.30
N GLY A 81 -6.62 19.96 8.03
CA GLY A 81 -6.56 21.03 7.02
C GLY A 81 -5.20 21.22 6.36
N GLN A 82 -4.22 20.32 6.62
CA GLN A 82 -2.94 20.34 5.91
C GLN A 82 -3.11 19.76 4.51
N SER A 83 -2.15 20.06 3.62
CA SER A 83 -2.06 19.46 2.28
C SER A 83 -0.87 18.51 2.17
N LEU A 84 -0.97 17.52 1.28
CA LEU A 84 0.10 16.62 0.93
C LEU A 84 0.58 16.94 -0.49
N ARG A 85 1.90 17.06 -0.68
CA ARG A 85 2.51 17.24 -2.00
C ARG A 85 3.19 15.97 -2.45
N TYR A 86 2.72 15.37 -3.54
CA TYR A 86 3.46 14.36 -4.27
C TYR A 86 4.36 15.05 -5.29
N GLN A 87 5.67 14.92 -5.11
CA GLN A 87 6.69 15.53 -5.97
C GLN A 87 7.29 14.45 -6.87
N ALA A 88 6.82 14.35 -8.11
CA ALA A 88 7.22 13.30 -9.04
C ALA A 88 8.67 13.45 -9.54
N SER A 89 9.21 14.69 -9.59
CA SER A 89 10.60 14.93 -9.98
C SER A 89 11.63 14.53 -8.92
N ALA A 90 11.21 14.40 -7.65
CA ALA A 90 12.04 13.85 -6.58
C ALA A 90 11.83 12.32 -6.55
N ALA A 91 12.79 11.56 -7.07
CA ALA A 91 12.65 10.13 -7.27
C ALA A 91 13.76 9.33 -6.59
N VAL A 92 13.41 8.12 -6.12
CA VAL A 92 14.33 7.11 -5.57
C VAL A 92 13.96 5.74 -6.10
N TYR A 93 14.94 4.85 -6.22
CA TYR A 93 14.68 3.43 -6.43
C TYR A 93 14.22 2.79 -5.12
N HIS A 94 13.02 2.24 -5.13
CA HIS A 94 12.48 1.51 -3.99
C HIS A 94 11.38 0.55 -4.44
N SER A 95 11.66 -0.73 -4.37
CA SER A 95 10.69 -1.79 -4.65
C SER A 95 11.03 -3.06 -3.89
N HIS A 96 10.08 -3.97 -3.81
CA HIS A 96 10.22 -5.24 -3.12
C HIS A 96 9.74 -6.37 -4.04
N ASN A 97 10.63 -7.28 -4.41
CA ASN A 97 10.25 -8.48 -5.14
C ASN A 97 9.66 -9.52 -4.18
N TYR A 98 8.47 -9.23 -3.65
CA TYR A 98 7.78 -10.17 -2.76
C TYR A 98 7.33 -11.42 -3.50
N ASN A 99 7.52 -12.58 -2.84
CA ASN A 99 6.87 -13.81 -3.25
C ASN A 99 5.40 -13.83 -2.76
N GLY A 100 4.61 -14.82 -3.20
CA GLY A 100 3.19 -14.89 -2.85
C GLY A 100 2.92 -14.93 -1.34
N LEU A 101 3.78 -15.59 -0.54
CA LEU A 101 3.63 -15.60 0.92
C LEU A 101 3.90 -14.22 1.52
N GLN A 102 4.92 -13.52 1.06
CA GLN A 102 5.24 -12.17 1.51
C GLN A 102 4.15 -11.17 1.12
N ASP A 103 3.59 -11.30 -0.10
CA ASP A 103 2.42 -10.52 -0.53
C ASP A 103 1.21 -10.75 0.40
N PHE A 104 0.93 -12.01 0.74
CA PHE A 104 -0.11 -12.36 1.71
C PHE A 104 0.17 -11.71 3.06
N GLN A 105 1.38 -11.87 3.60
CA GLN A 105 1.74 -11.37 4.93
C GLN A 105 1.67 -9.84 4.99
N ARG A 106 2.17 -9.15 3.96
CA ARG A 106 2.08 -7.69 3.86
C ARG A 106 0.63 -7.22 3.86
N MET A 107 -0.22 -7.89 3.10
CA MET A 107 -1.63 -7.53 3.02
C MET A 107 -2.41 -7.96 4.27
N PHE A 108 -1.97 -9.01 4.97
CA PHE A 108 -2.52 -9.36 6.27
C PHE A 108 -2.31 -8.21 7.27
N ASP A 109 -1.09 -7.70 7.40
CA ASP A 109 -0.81 -6.56 8.28
C ASP A 109 -1.58 -5.30 7.85
N THR A 110 -1.76 -5.07 6.53
CA THR A 110 -2.61 -3.99 6.02
C THR A 110 -4.07 -4.17 6.44
N GLY A 111 -4.59 -5.39 6.39
CA GLY A 111 -5.93 -5.72 6.87
C GLY A 111 -6.10 -5.46 8.37
N VAL A 112 -5.10 -5.86 9.18
CA VAL A 112 -5.04 -5.58 10.62
C VAL A 112 -5.05 -4.07 10.87
N PHE A 113 -4.19 -3.33 10.19
CA PHE A 113 -4.13 -1.87 10.28
C PHE A 113 -5.49 -1.21 10.04
N HIS A 114 -6.19 -1.60 8.97
CA HIS A 114 -7.52 -1.08 8.68
C HIS A 114 -8.60 -1.55 9.66
N ALA A 115 -8.46 -2.74 10.25
CA ALA A 115 -9.38 -3.22 11.29
C ALA A 115 -9.24 -2.43 12.60
N GLN A 116 -7.99 -2.11 12.97
CA GLN A 116 -7.68 -1.32 14.17
C GLN A 116 -7.98 0.17 13.99
N ASN A 117 -8.05 0.66 12.76
CA ASN A 117 -8.27 2.06 12.43
C ASN A 117 -9.48 2.25 11.50
N PRO A 118 -10.70 1.86 11.92
CA PRO A 118 -11.90 1.93 11.06
C PRO A 118 -12.24 3.33 10.62
N TRP A 119 -11.87 4.36 11.40
CA TRP A 119 -12.06 5.75 11.07
C TRP A 119 -11.41 6.17 9.74
N LEU A 120 -10.30 5.53 9.34
CA LEU A 120 -9.66 5.76 8.04
C LEU A 120 -10.62 5.45 6.90
N LEU A 121 -11.20 4.25 6.92
CA LEU A 121 -12.11 3.81 5.86
C LEU A 121 -13.45 4.58 5.91
N GLN A 122 -13.88 5.03 7.09
CA GLN A 122 -15.08 5.86 7.25
C GLN A 122 -14.89 7.25 6.62
N ASN A 123 -13.69 7.85 6.78
CA ASN A 123 -13.41 9.18 6.25
C ASN A 123 -12.99 9.20 4.79
N PHE A 124 -12.26 8.18 4.33
CA PHE A 124 -11.59 8.16 3.02
C PHE A 124 -12.07 7.06 2.07
N GLY A 125 -13.01 6.22 2.50
CA GLY A 125 -13.58 5.17 1.67
C GLY A 125 -12.82 3.84 1.71
N LYS A 126 -13.36 2.84 1.01
CA LYS A 126 -12.89 1.45 1.05
C LYS A 126 -11.63 1.23 0.21
N ALA A 127 -10.70 0.44 0.72
CA ALA A 127 -9.44 0.10 0.04
C ALA A 127 -9.64 -0.87 -1.14
N GLU A 128 -10.69 -1.69 -1.12
CA GLU A 128 -10.97 -2.71 -2.14
C GLU A 128 -11.17 -2.13 -3.54
N GLY A 129 -11.75 -0.94 -3.64
CA GLY A 129 -11.90 -0.25 -4.92
C GLY A 129 -10.56 0.06 -5.60
N GLU A 130 -9.54 0.42 -4.82
CA GLU A 130 -8.20 0.68 -5.34
C GLU A 130 -7.49 -0.61 -5.76
N GLY A 131 -7.68 -1.71 -5.02
CA GLY A 131 -7.21 -3.02 -5.42
C GLY A 131 -7.78 -3.46 -6.76
N ALA A 132 -9.08 -3.28 -6.98
CA ALA A 132 -9.72 -3.61 -8.26
C ALA A 132 -9.19 -2.77 -9.43
N LYS A 133 -8.95 -1.47 -9.22
CA LYS A 133 -8.32 -0.59 -10.23
C LYS A 133 -6.91 -1.08 -10.59
N LEU A 134 -6.11 -1.47 -9.59
CA LEU A 134 -4.77 -2.01 -9.82
C LEU A 134 -4.82 -3.30 -10.65
N VAL A 135 -5.68 -4.26 -10.29
CA VAL A 135 -5.83 -5.53 -11.03
C VAL A 135 -6.23 -5.28 -12.48
N LYS A 136 -7.20 -4.37 -12.71
CA LYS A 136 -7.60 -3.96 -14.07
C LYS A 136 -6.42 -3.37 -14.86
N SER A 137 -5.62 -2.53 -14.22
CA SER A 137 -4.43 -1.92 -14.83
C SER A 137 -3.35 -2.97 -15.14
N GLN A 138 -3.09 -3.91 -14.23
CA GLN A 138 -2.15 -5.02 -14.44
C GLN A 138 -2.59 -5.92 -15.60
N TRP A 139 -3.89 -6.19 -15.72
CA TRP A 139 -4.44 -6.96 -16.83
C TRP A 139 -4.26 -6.27 -18.18
N ALA A 140 -4.55 -4.96 -18.23
CA ALA A 140 -4.34 -4.16 -19.45
C ALA A 140 -2.85 -4.12 -19.84
N TYR A 141 -1.96 -3.96 -18.86
CA TYR A 141 -0.52 -3.97 -19.06
C TYR A 141 -0.04 -5.32 -19.59
N LEU A 142 -0.46 -6.43 -18.98
CA LEU A 142 -0.10 -7.76 -19.45
C LEU A 142 -0.49 -8.00 -20.90
N LYS A 143 -1.71 -7.58 -21.30
CA LYS A 143 -2.16 -7.68 -22.69
C LYS A 143 -1.31 -6.86 -23.66
N ALA A 144 -0.94 -5.64 -23.26
CA ALA A 144 -0.14 -4.74 -24.11
C ALA A 144 1.32 -5.23 -24.25
N GLN A 145 1.85 -5.94 -23.27
CA GLN A 145 3.25 -6.36 -23.23
C GLN A 145 3.48 -7.85 -23.59
N ALA A 146 2.43 -8.60 -23.88
CA ALA A 146 2.49 -10.05 -24.09
C ALA A 146 3.44 -10.49 -25.24
N SER A 147 3.75 -9.59 -26.17
CA SER A 147 4.63 -9.83 -27.32
C SER A 147 6.04 -9.26 -27.14
N GLN A 148 6.36 -8.65 -25.99
CA GLN A 148 7.65 -8.01 -25.78
C GLN A 148 8.71 -9.02 -25.25
N PRO A 149 9.95 -8.98 -25.78
CA PRO A 149 11.04 -9.73 -25.17
C PRO A 149 11.22 -9.31 -23.71
N HIS A 150 11.57 -10.21 -22.83
CA HIS A 150 11.71 -10.03 -21.37
C HIS A 150 10.41 -9.99 -20.55
N HIS A 151 9.23 -10.11 -21.17
CA HIS A 151 7.99 -10.37 -20.45
C HIS A 151 7.72 -11.89 -20.38
N PRO A 152 7.06 -12.36 -19.30
CA PRO A 152 6.59 -13.75 -19.28
C PRO A 152 5.63 -13.98 -20.45
N ASN A 153 5.59 -15.21 -20.95
CA ASN A 153 4.55 -15.53 -21.92
C ASN A 153 3.16 -15.26 -21.32
N PHE A 154 2.18 -15.01 -22.16
CA PHE A 154 0.86 -14.52 -21.71
C PHE A 154 0.20 -15.43 -20.66
N LEU A 155 0.30 -16.75 -20.82
CA LEU A 155 -0.27 -17.70 -19.87
C LEU A 155 0.45 -17.66 -18.52
N GLN A 156 1.77 -17.62 -18.50
CA GLN A 156 2.55 -17.45 -17.26
C GLN A 156 2.22 -16.12 -16.57
N GLY A 157 2.10 -15.04 -17.35
CA GLY A 157 1.69 -13.73 -16.84
C GLY A 157 0.31 -13.76 -16.17
N ILE A 158 -0.67 -14.46 -16.74
CA ILE A 158 -2.00 -14.66 -16.14
C ILE A 158 -1.86 -15.40 -14.80
N VAL A 159 -1.13 -16.51 -14.76
CA VAL A 159 -0.95 -17.29 -13.51
C VAL A 159 -0.30 -16.44 -12.44
N GLN A 160 0.75 -15.68 -12.77
CA GLN A 160 1.42 -14.78 -11.83
C GLN A 160 0.49 -13.68 -11.33
N LEU A 161 -0.25 -13.04 -12.22
CA LEU A 161 -1.21 -11.97 -11.87
C LEU A 161 -2.29 -12.50 -10.94
N LEU A 162 -2.93 -13.63 -11.28
CA LEU A 162 -4.01 -14.20 -10.50
C LEU A 162 -3.50 -14.68 -9.14
N SER A 163 -2.41 -15.45 -9.09
CA SER A 163 -1.87 -15.96 -7.83
C SER A 163 -1.47 -14.84 -6.88
N ALA A 164 -0.74 -13.82 -7.35
CA ALA A 164 -0.35 -12.68 -6.53
C ALA A 164 -1.56 -11.91 -5.97
N ASN A 165 -2.56 -11.62 -6.80
CA ASN A 165 -3.73 -10.87 -6.36
C ASN A 165 -4.66 -11.70 -5.44
N VAL A 166 -4.77 -13.02 -5.65
CA VAL A 166 -5.48 -13.90 -4.73
C VAL A 166 -4.80 -13.91 -3.37
N MET A 167 -3.48 -14.06 -3.31
CA MET A 167 -2.71 -14.03 -2.05
C MET A 167 -2.87 -12.69 -1.33
N LYS A 168 -2.81 -11.57 -2.06
CA LYS A 168 -3.05 -10.23 -1.51
C LYS A 168 -4.47 -10.09 -0.94
N LEU A 169 -5.48 -10.53 -1.68
CA LEU A 169 -6.87 -10.45 -1.24
C LEU A 169 -7.12 -11.31 0.00
N MET A 170 -6.62 -12.55 0.01
CA MET A 170 -6.74 -13.46 1.15
C MET A 170 -6.06 -12.87 2.40
N GLY A 171 -4.83 -12.38 2.26
CA GLY A 171 -4.11 -11.73 3.34
C GLY A 171 -4.93 -10.57 3.91
N TYR A 172 -5.37 -9.66 3.05
CA TYR A 172 -6.16 -8.50 3.48
C TYR A 172 -7.45 -8.89 4.21
N LYS A 173 -8.24 -9.81 3.66
CA LYS A 173 -9.51 -10.23 4.27
C LYS A 173 -9.29 -10.93 5.61
N LEU A 174 -8.30 -11.80 5.72
CA LEU A 174 -7.95 -12.45 7.00
C LEU A 174 -7.43 -11.43 8.02
N GLY A 175 -6.61 -10.47 7.59
CA GLY A 175 -6.15 -9.38 8.46
C GLY A 175 -7.30 -8.53 9.00
N ARG A 176 -8.34 -8.26 8.18
CA ARG A 176 -9.55 -7.53 8.61
C ARG A 176 -10.32 -8.22 9.73
N VAL A 177 -10.22 -9.53 9.83
CA VAL A 177 -10.90 -10.35 10.85
C VAL A 177 -9.93 -10.99 11.84
N HIS A 178 -8.70 -10.46 11.93
CA HIS A 178 -7.63 -11.05 12.75
C HIS A 178 -8.01 -11.32 14.20
N GLN A 179 -8.91 -10.55 14.78
CA GLN A 179 -9.41 -10.73 16.15
C GLN A 179 -10.15 -12.06 16.37
N TRP A 180 -10.67 -12.68 15.30
CA TRP A 180 -11.35 -13.96 15.32
C TRP A 180 -10.40 -15.14 15.08
N LEU A 181 -9.13 -14.86 14.76
CA LEU A 181 -8.13 -15.89 14.49
C LEU A 181 -7.37 -16.27 15.77
N PRO A 182 -6.98 -17.54 15.93
CA PRO A 182 -6.04 -17.94 16.99
C PRO A 182 -4.75 -17.12 16.94
N LYS A 183 -4.25 -16.69 18.10
CA LYS A 183 -3.03 -15.86 18.20
C LYS A 183 -1.82 -16.46 17.47
N ALA A 184 -1.70 -17.79 17.47
CA ALA A 184 -0.62 -18.49 16.74
C ALA A 184 -0.70 -18.27 15.23
N LEU A 185 -1.92 -18.29 14.65
CA LEU A 185 -2.12 -18.00 13.23
C LEU A 185 -1.87 -16.53 12.91
N VAL A 186 -2.31 -15.61 13.76
CA VAL A 186 -2.03 -14.18 13.58
C VAL A 186 -0.53 -13.92 13.49
N LYS A 187 0.26 -14.47 14.42
CA LYS A 187 1.73 -14.37 14.40
C LYS A 187 2.36 -15.01 13.15
N LYS A 188 1.82 -16.12 12.68
CA LYS A 188 2.30 -16.81 11.47
C LYS A 188 2.00 -16.00 10.21
N PHE A 189 0.83 -15.38 10.13
CA PHE A 189 0.36 -14.61 8.98
C PHE A 189 0.94 -13.19 8.92
N ALA A 190 1.38 -12.63 10.03
CA ALA A 190 1.96 -11.30 10.08
C ALA A 190 3.34 -11.25 9.41
N MET A 191 3.62 -10.19 8.68
CA MET A 191 4.96 -9.83 8.22
C MET A 191 5.75 -9.20 9.36
N ASN A 192 5.15 -8.25 10.08
CA ASN A 192 5.76 -7.59 11.24
C ASN A 192 5.55 -8.43 12.52
N LYS A 193 6.38 -9.45 12.69
CA LYS A 193 6.29 -10.35 13.85
C LYS A 193 6.59 -9.65 15.18
N VAL A 194 7.39 -8.59 15.18
CA VAL A 194 7.77 -7.82 16.39
C VAL A 194 6.55 -7.15 16.99
N PHE A 195 5.63 -6.64 16.16
CA PHE A 195 4.38 -6.04 16.63
C PHE A 195 3.53 -6.98 17.52
N TRP A 196 3.63 -8.30 17.30
CA TRP A 196 2.85 -9.32 18.00
C TRP A 196 3.59 -9.97 19.16
N GLN A 197 4.79 -9.49 19.51
CA GLN A 197 5.48 -9.95 20.69
C GLN A 197 4.86 -9.32 21.95
N PRO A 198 4.91 -10.00 23.12
CA PRO A 198 4.53 -9.40 24.38
C PRO A 198 5.38 -8.11 24.60
N LYS A 199 4.73 -7.02 24.96
CA LYS A 199 5.46 -5.84 25.42
C LYS A 199 6.18 -6.23 26.72
N GLN A 200 7.50 -6.12 26.71
CA GLN A 200 8.31 -6.24 27.92
C GLN A 200 7.99 -5.10 28.88
#